data_de395560c084fbaf67de0c6f9a8f4460
#
_entry.id   de395560c084fbaf67de0c6f9a8f4460
#
_cell.length_a   1.000
_cell.length_b   1.000
_cell.length_c   1.000
_cell.angle_alpha   90.00
_cell.angle_beta   90.00
_cell.angle_gamma   90.00
#
_symmetry.space_group_name_H-M   'P 1'
#
loop_
_entity.id
_entity.type
_entity.pdbx_description
1 polymer ?
#
loop_
_entity_poly.entity_id
_entity_poly.type
_entity_poly.pdbx_seq_one_letter_code
_entity_poly.pdbx_strand_id
1 'polypeptide(L)'
;MHCAQKMTHNIYWIGSNDWTTERFENLFPIPNGVSYNSYFIDDEKTCVVDSVDAEIREEYFDNLSHLLNGRDLDYIIVNHMEPDHCQTLLETLERYPNCKMVGNATTFRMFEQFYRTPKPDQYYTVKEGDEICLGKHTLVSYTMPMVHWPEVTCTYEKSTGTLFSADAFGTFGTINGNIFADQTDFVATYEDEARRYYTNIVGKYGPQVQNAIRKVSGLEIKRIAPLHGPIWRTPETVEYILHKYLHWSSYTAEKKGVVIAFGSMYGNTRDIAQQLAKQLSKR
;
A
#
# COMPACT_ATOMS: atom_id res chain seq x y z
N MET A 1 17.91 -4.85 -16.16
CA MET A 1 16.74 -4.75 -17.14
C MET A 1 15.58 -4.21 -16.34
N HIS A 2 15.01 -3.08 -16.73
CA HIS A 2 13.92 -2.45 -15.98
C HIS A 2 12.55 -3.03 -16.37
N CYS A 3 11.59 -2.97 -15.44
CA CYS A 3 10.18 -3.34 -15.64
C CYS A 3 9.22 -2.18 -15.26
N ALA A 4 9.72 -0.94 -15.18
CA ALA A 4 8.92 0.23 -14.90
C ALA A 4 7.76 0.36 -15.90
N GLN A 5 6.55 0.64 -15.41
CA GLN A 5 5.36 0.77 -16.24
C GLN A 5 4.70 2.13 -16.05
N LYS A 6 4.26 2.71 -17.15
CA LYS A 6 3.56 4.00 -17.12
C LYS A 6 2.17 3.83 -16.52
N MET A 7 1.91 4.53 -15.41
CA MET A 7 0.61 4.53 -14.74
C MET A 7 -0.33 5.60 -15.33
N THR A 8 0.18 6.81 -15.49
CA THR A 8 -0.53 7.95 -16.08
C THR A 8 0.48 8.97 -16.62
N HIS A 9 0.07 10.20 -16.92
CA HIS A 9 0.99 11.23 -17.42
C HIS A 9 2.14 11.46 -16.44
N ASN A 10 3.37 11.15 -16.87
CA ASN A 10 4.61 11.29 -16.11
C ASN A 10 4.63 10.64 -14.70
N ILE A 11 3.74 9.70 -14.45
CA ILE A 11 3.77 8.88 -13.24
C ILE A 11 3.93 7.43 -13.64
N TYR A 12 4.87 6.73 -12.99
CA TYR A 12 5.26 5.37 -13.32
C TYR A 12 5.21 4.49 -12.08
N TRP A 13 4.76 3.26 -12.23
CA TRP A 13 4.95 2.19 -11.26
C TRP A 13 6.38 1.65 -11.41
N ILE A 14 7.10 1.55 -10.30
CA ILE A 14 8.50 1.12 -10.25
C ILE A 14 8.73 -0.01 -9.24
N GLY A 15 7.65 -0.63 -8.77
CA GLY A 15 7.69 -1.79 -7.87
C GLY A 15 8.08 -3.09 -8.57
N SER A 16 7.95 -4.19 -7.85
CA SER A 16 8.09 -5.56 -8.36
C SER A 16 7.26 -6.55 -7.57
N ASN A 17 7.32 -7.83 -7.97
CA ASN A 17 6.66 -8.94 -7.30
C ASN A 17 7.67 -9.77 -6.52
N ASP A 18 7.28 -10.16 -5.31
CA ASP A 18 7.98 -11.18 -4.54
C ASP A 18 7.20 -12.50 -4.59
N TRP A 19 7.87 -13.53 -5.09
CA TRP A 19 7.37 -14.91 -5.18
C TRP A 19 8.02 -15.83 -4.14
N THR A 20 8.96 -15.32 -3.34
CA THR A 20 9.85 -16.11 -2.50
C THR A 20 9.42 -16.09 -1.04
N THR A 21 8.82 -15.01 -0.58
CA THR A 21 8.33 -14.88 0.79
C THR A 21 7.12 -15.78 0.99
N GLU A 22 7.23 -16.73 1.94
CA GLU A 22 6.15 -17.66 2.26
C GLU A 22 5.04 -17.03 3.10
N ARG A 23 5.40 -16.03 3.94
CA ARG A 23 4.49 -15.40 4.89
C ARG A 23 4.73 -13.90 4.97
N PHE A 24 3.72 -13.13 4.71
CA PHE A 24 3.70 -11.69 4.95
C PHE A 24 3.79 -11.43 6.47
N GLU A 25 4.63 -10.50 6.91
CA GLU A 25 4.94 -10.22 8.32
C GLU A 25 5.32 -11.47 9.15
N ASN A 26 5.83 -12.52 8.53
CA ASN A 26 6.04 -13.84 9.16
C ASN A 26 4.78 -14.51 9.75
N LEU A 27 3.60 -13.98 9.49
CA LEU A 27 2.32 -14.43 10.04
C LEU A 27 1.40 -15.00 8.97
N PHE A 28 1.13 -14.25 7.90
CA PHE A 28 0.08 -14.55 6.95
C PHE A 28 0.63 -15.28 5.74
N PRO A 29 0.26 -16.57 5.52
CA PRO A 29 0.70 -17.30 4.33
C PRO A 29 0.29 -16.57 3.04
N ILE A 30 1.23 -16.39 2.11
CA ILE A 30 1.00 -15.74 0.81
C ILE A 30 1.39 -16.68 -0.34
N PRO A 31 0.61 -17.74 -0.58
CA PRO A 31 0.94 -18.76 -1.59
C PRO A 31 0.98 -18.19 -3.03
N ASN A 32 0.37 -17.04 -3.26
CA ASN A 32 0.38 -16.33 -4.53
C ASN A 32 1.37 -15.15 -4.53
N GLY A 33 2.32 -15.12 -3.57
CA GLY A 33 3.26 -14.03 -3.40
C GLY A 33 2.62 -12.71 -2.99
N VAL A 34 3.35 -11.64 -3.22
CA VAL A 34 2.90 -10.25 -2.97
C VAL A 34 3.59 -9.30 -3.94
N SER A 35 2.97 -8.18 -4.28
CA SER A 35 3.65 -7.07 -4.96
C SER A 35 4.02 -6.00 -3.96
N TYR A 36 5.22 -5.43 -4.09
CA TYR A 36 5.62 -4.21 -3.40
C TYR A 36 5.61 -3.08 -4.41
N ASN A 37 4.73 -2.12 -4.22
CA ASN A 37 4.54 -1.02 -5.14
C ASN A 37 5.29 0.22 -4.68
N SER A 38 5.94 0.87 -5.61
CA SER A 38 6.53 2.19 -5.47
C SER A 38 6.24 2.98 -6.75
N TYR A 39 6.22 4.30 -6.65
CA TYR A 39 5.84 5.14 -7.79
C TYR A 39 6.86 6.24 -8.02
N PHE A 40 7.13 6.53 -9.27
CA PHE A 40 8.03 7.62 -9.68
C PHE A 40 7.25 8.68 -10.44
N ILE A 41 7.46 9.93 -10.08
CA ILE A 41 6.89 11.11 -10.75
C ILE A 41 8.03 11.86 -11.45
N ASP A 42 7.95 11.91 -12.78
CA ASP A 42 8.91 12.59 -13.65
C ASP A 42 8.40 13.99 -13.97
N ASP A 43 8.95 14.99 -13.28
CA ASP A 43 8.59 16.39 -13.46
C ASP A 43 9.85 17.28 -13.41
N GLU A 44 9.70 18.60 -13.27
CA GLU A 44 10.83 19.52 -13.05
C GLU A 44 11.67 19.06 -11.86
N LYS A 45 11.01 18.66 -10.77
CA LYS A 45 11.59 17.91 -9.66
C LYS A 45 11.14 16.47 -9.71
N THR A 46 12.07 15.57 -9.52
CA THR A 46 11.81 14.12 -9.48
C THR A 46 11.33 13.68 -8.11
N CYS A 47 10.39 12.78 -8.07
CA CYS A 47 9.85 12.30 -6.81
C CYS A 47 9.56 10.80 -6.84
N VAL A 48 9.95 10.09 -5.79
CA VAL A 48 9.50 8.72 -5.50
C VAL A 48 8.42 8.78 -4.42
N VAL A 49 7.42 7.94 -4.51
CA VAL A 49 6.40 7.72 -3.48
C VAL A 49 6.56 6.32 -2.94
N ASP A 50 6.95 6.24 -1.69
CA ASP A 50 7.35 5.08 -0.90
C ASP A 50 8.49 4.26 -1.52
N SER A 51 9.26 3.56 -0.70
CA SER A 51 10.25 2.61 -1.16
C SER A 51 9.71 1.18 -1.06
N VAL A 52 10.55 0.17 -1.04
CA VAL A 52 10.13 -1.23 -1.15
C VAL A 52 10.92 -2.13 -0.20
N ASP A 53 10.45 -3.38 -0.09
CA ASP A 53 11.14 -4.46 0.58
C ASP A 53 12.50 -4.77 -0.06
N ALA A 54 13.43 -5.30 0.74
CA ALA A 54 14.75 -5.68 0.29
C ALA A 54 14.74 -6.84 -0.74
N GLU A 55 13.71 -7.67 -0.72
CA GLU A 55 13.58 -8.81 -1.65
C GLU A 55 13.50 -8.37 -3.12
N ILE A 56 12.94 -7.17 -3.38
CA ILE A 56 12.83 -6.61 -4.74
C ILE A 56 13.73 -5.39 -4.96
N ARG A 57 14.78 -5.25 -4.14
CA ARG A 57 15.69 -4.12 -4.13
C ARG A 57 16.34 -3.84 -5.49
N GLU A 58 16.78 -4.88 -6.18
CA GLU A 58 17.49 -4.74 -7.45
C GLU A 58 16.57 -4.19 -8.54
N GLU A 59 15.36 -4.72 -8.65
CA GLU A 59 14.36 -4.27 -9.61
C GLU A 59 13.94 -2.82 -9.34
N TYR A 60 13.76 -2.45 -8.08
CA TYR A 60 13.42 -1.09 -7.68
C TYR A 60 14.48 -0.10 -8.14
N PHE A 61 15.76 -0.36 -7.84
CA PHE A 61 16.85 0.54 -8.24
C PHE A 61 17.10 0.54 -9.75
N ASP A 62 16.93 -0.58 -10.43
CA ASP A 62 17.00 -0.65 -11.90
C ASP A 62 15.90 0.22 -12.53
N ASN A 63 14.66 0.11 -12.04
CA ASN A 63 13.53 0.91 -12.49
C ASN A 63 13.76 2.41 -12.25
N LEU A 64 14.16 2.77 -11.02
CA LEU A 64 14.41 4.15 -10.63
C LEU A 64 15.56 4.77 -11.43
N SER A 65 16.69 4.07 -11.54
CA SER A 65 17.85 4.54 -12.32
C SER A 65 17.51 4.76 -13.79
N HIS A 66 16.72 3.84 -14.38
CA HIS A 66 16.27 3.97 -15.75
C HIS A 66 15.43 5.23 -15.98
N LEU A 67 14.47 5.51 -15.10
CA LEU A 67 13.58 6.66 -15.25
C LEU A 67 14.26 7.98 -14.91
N LEU A 68 15.15 8.00 -13.93
CA LEU A 68 15.97 9.18 -13.63
C LEU A 68 16.86 9.56 -14.80
N ASN A 69 17.36 8.58 -15.58
CA ASN A 69 18.17 8.81 -16.78
C ASN A 69 19.33 9.82 -16.54
N GLY A 70 20.03 9.66 -15.42
CA GLY A 70 21.16 10.52 -15.02
C GLY A 70 20.77 11.80 -14.27
N ARG A 71 19.49 12.06 -14.05
CA ARG A 71 19.01 13.12 -13.14
C ARG A 71 19.21 12.70 -11.69
N ASP A 72 19.26 13.66 -10.78
CA ASP A 72 19.21 13.40 -9.33
C ASP A 72 17.77 13.13 -8.88
N LEU A 73 17.61 12.54 -7.69
CA LEU A 73 16.30 12.39 -7.04
C LEU A 73 16.11 13.56 -6.07
N ASP A 74 15.06 14.37 -6.28
CA ASP A 74 14.77 15.52 -5.42
C ASP A 74 14.02 15.14 -4.15
N TYR A 75 13.00 14.26 -4.26
CA TYR A 75 12.14 13.87 -3.14
C TYR A 75 11.87 12.38 -3.10
N ILE A 76 11.77 11.85 -1.88
CA ILE A 76 11.09 10.60 -1.59
C ILE A 76 10.01 10.85 -0.55
N ILE A 77 8.73 10.65 -0.93
CA ILE A 77 7.58 10.70 -0.02
C ILE A 77 7.54 9.38 0.74
N VAL A 78 7.39 9.45 2.05
CA VAL A 78 7.23 8.27 2.90
C VAL A 78 5.83 8.30 3.53
N ASN A 79 4.90 7.59 2.91
CA ASN A 79 3.55 7.44 3.43
C ASN A 79 3.50 6.43 4.57
N HIS A 80 4.36 5.40 4.53
CA HIS A 80 4.37 4.33 5.52
C HIS A 80 5.79 3.84 5.86
N MET A 81 6.01 3.53 7.15
CA MET A 81 7.31 3.13 7.68
C MET A 81 7.39 1.65 8.04
N GLU A 82 6.45 0.83 7.59
CA GLU A 82 6.60 -0.61 7.72
C GLU A 82 7.82 -1.10 6.92
N PRO A 83 8.58 -2.12 7.42
CA PRO A 83 9.81 -2.55 6.78
C PRO A 83 9.70 -2.85 5.28
N ASP A 84 8.62 -3.46 4.84
CA ASP A 84 8.40 -3.80 3.43
C ASP A 84 8.20 -2.59 2.49
N HIS A 85 8.05 -1.39 3.06
CA HIS A 85 8.00 -0.11 2.32
C HIS A 85 9.18 0.81 2.63
N CYS A 86 10.06 0.41 3.55
CA CYS A 86 11.16 1.28 3.93
C CYS A 86 12.53 0.59 3.99
N GLN A 87 12.67 -0.72 3.77
CA GLN A 87 13.98 -1.40 3.85
C GLN A 87 15.00 -0.84 2.86
N THR A 88 14.58 -0.36 1.70
CA THR A 88 15.45 0.29 0.71
C THR A 88 15.59 1.80 0.89
N LEU A 89 14.89 2.41 1.87
CA LEU A 89 14.83 3.86 2.06
C LEU A 89 16.19 4.47 2.43
N LEU A 90 16.92 3.88 3.38
CA LEU A 90 18.24 4.38 3.75
C LEU A 90 19.21 4.37 2.56
N GLU A 91 19.23 3.26 1.81
CA GLU A 91 20.07 3.16 0.62
C GLU A 91 19.66 4.18 -0.45
N THR A 92 18.36 4.44 -0.62
CA THR A 92 17.88 5.49 -1.53
C THR A 92 18.46 6.85 -1.14
N LEU A 93 18.43 7.20 0.15
CA LEU A 93 19.02 8.47 0.65
C LEU A 93 20.54 8.52 0.55
N GLU A 94 21.22 7.38 0.58
CA GLU A 94 22.68 7.30 0.41
C GLU A 94 23.09 7.40 -1.06
N ARG A 95 22.33 6.79 -1.97
CA ARG A 95 22.55 6.89 -3.42
C ARG A 95 22.26 8.30 -3.95
N TYR A 96 21.29 8.99 -3.35
CA TYR A 96 20.84 10.33 -3.75
C TYR A 96 20.96 11.31 -2.56
N PRO A 97 22.18 11.78 -2.26
CA PRO A 97 22.45 12.57 -1.04
C PRO A 97 21.75 13.93 -1.00
N ASN A 98 21.29 14.44 -2.15
CA ASN A 98 20.51 15.68 -2.24
C ASN A 98 19.01 15.44 -2.06
N CYS A 99 18.56 14.18 -2.08
CA CYS A 99 17.17 13.82 -1.92
C CYS A 99 16.62 14.22 -0.56
N LYS A 100 15.42 14.80 -0.53
CA LYS A 100 14.69 15.11 0.70
C LYS A 100 13.67 13.99 0.98
N MET A 101 13.81 13.37 2.13
CA MET A 101 12.80 12.46 2.68
C MET A 101 11.65 13.27 3.25
N VAL A 102 10.47 13.15 2.63
CA VAL A 102 9.26 13.85 3.02
C VAL A 102 8.39 12.96 3.88
N GLY A 103 8.02 13.42 5.06
CA GLY A 103 7.17 12.69 5.99
C GLY A 103 6.78 13.55 7.19
N ASN A 104 6.01 12.98 8.10
CA ASN A 104 5.69 13.65 9.35
C ASN A 104 6.75 13.38 10.45
N ALA A 105 6.64 14.06 11.58
CA ALA A 105 7.62 13.92 12.66
C ALA A 105 7.71 12.49 13.23
N THR A 106 6.62 11.71 13.16
CA THR A 106 6.61 10.31 13.61
C THR A 106 7.37 9.43 12.62
N THR A 107 7.24 9.68 11.32
CA THR A 107 8.00 9.02 10.24
C THR A 107 9.50 9.12 10.51
N PHE A 108 10.02 10.32 10.77
CA PHE A 108 11.46 10.51 11.03
C PHE A 108 11.94 9.83 12.30
N ARG A 109 11.15 9.89 13.38
CA ARG A 109 11.46 9.17 14.62
C ARG A 109 11.54 7.67 14.41
N MET A 110 10.63 7.09 13.61
CA MET A 110 10.65 5.66 13.28
C MET A 110 11.84 5.32 12.38
N PHE A 111 12.15 6.15 11.40
CA PHE A 111 13.35 6.02 10.58
C PHE A 111 14.62 5.95 11.44
N GLU A 112 14.80 6.86 12.39
CA GLU A 112 15.95 6.87 13.29
C GLU A 112 16.01 5.63 14.20
N GLN A 113 14.85 5.11 14.62
CA GLN A 113 14.78 3.88 15.41
C GLN A 113 15.17 2.64 14.60
N PHE A 114 14.73 2.54 13.35
CA PHE A 114 15.00 1.39 12.49
C PHE A 114 16.45 1.36 12.02
N TYR A 115 16.94 2.47 11.53
CA TYR A 115 18.27 2.51 10.91
C TYR A 115 19.39 2.97 11.83
N ARG A 116 19.07 3.60 12.97
CA ARG A 116 20.06 4.18 13.90
C ARG A 116 21.05 5.14 13.22
N THR A 117 20.65 5.72 12.09
CA THR A 117 21.45 6.61 11.27
C THR A 117 20.61 7.85 10.94
N PRO A 118 20.56 8.85 11.84
CA PRO A 118 19.82 10.08 11.59
C PRO A 118 20.33 10.81 10.32
N LYS A 119 19.39 11.35 9.53
CA LYS A 119 19.67 12.12 8.32
C LYS A 119 18.95 13.48 8.35
N PRO A 120 19.11 14.30 9.40
CA PRO A 120 18.27 15.50 9.63
C PRO A 120 18.36 16.50 8.47
N ASP A 121 19.50 16.57 7.77
CA ASP A 121 19.67 17.45 6.62
C ASP A 121 18.84 17.03 5.39
N GLN A 122 18.39 15.77 5.36
CA GLN A 122 17.53 15.25 4.30
C GLN A 122 16.04 15.26 4.70
N TYR A 123 15.67 15.63 5.93
CA TYR A 123 14.28 15.63 6.37
C TYR A 123 13.51 16.85 5.85
N TYR A 124 12.32 16.59 5.32
CA TYR A 124 11.35 17.59 4.93
C TYR A 124 10.01 17.29 5.61
N THR A 125 9.74 18.00 6.70
CA THR A 125 8.55 17.74 7.52
C THR A 125 7.31 18.33 6.87
N VAL A 126 6.27 17.49 6.72
CA VAL A 126 4.94 17.89 6.25
C VAL A 126 3.87 17.61 7.30
N LYS A 127 2.79 18.38 7.22
CA LYS A 127 1.57 18.25 8.02
C LYS A 127 0.37 18.04 7.11
N GLU A 128 -0.77 17.83 7.73
CA GLU A 128 -2.07 17.76 7.04
C GLU A 128 -2.28 18.95 6.13
N GLY A 129 -2.51 18.70 4.85
CA GLY A 129 -2.80 19.71 3.85
C GLY A 129 -1.59 20.44 3.27
N ASP A 130 -0.36 20.13 3.72
CA ASP A 130 0.83 20.72 3.14
C ASP A 130 1.03 20.25 1.68
N GLU A 131 1.46 21.18 0.83
CA GLU A 131 1.65 20.96 -0.60
C GLU A 131 3.13 20.95 -0.99
N ILE A 132 3.48 20.04 -1.89
CA ILE A 132 4.82 19.98 -2.52
C ILE A 132 4.62 20.13 -4.02
N CYS A 133 5.13 21.22 -4.57
CA CYS A 133 5.12 21.47 -6.02
C CYS A 133 6.38 20.86 -6.67
N LEU A 134 6.15 19.98 -7.64
CA LEU A 134 7.22 19.36 -8.44
C LEU A 134 7.43 20.05 -9.80
N GLY A 135 6.54 20.97 -10.16
CA GLY A 135 6.42 21.63 -11.45
C GLY A 135 4.97 21.60 -11.92
N LYS A 136 4.60 20.64 -12.73
CA LYS A 136 3.22 20.39 -13.18
C LYS A 136 2.40 19.59 -12.17
N HIS A 137 3.06 18.75 -11.41
CA HIS A 137 2.46 17.93 -10.35
C HIS A 137 2.53 18.65 -9.02
N THR A 138 1.44 18.59 -8.25
CA THR A 138 1.38 19.08 -6.87
C THR A 138 0.85 17.98 -5.97
N LEU A 139 1.65 17.63 -4.98
CA LEU A 139 1.35 16.59 -3.99
C LEU A 139 0.81 17.23 -2.72
N VAL A 140 -0.26 16.68 -2.17
CA VAL A 140 -0.89 17.12 -0.91
C VAL A 140 -0.85 15.99 0.09
N SER A 141 -0.37 16.25 1.31
CA SER A 141 -0.28 15.25 2.37
C SER A 141 -1.58 15.19 3.19
N TYR A 142 -2.11 13.98 3.41
CA TYR A 142 -3.24 13.71 4.29
C TYR A 142 -2.86 12.66 5.34
N THR A 143 -2.93 13.01 6.61
CA THR A 143 -2.63 12.08 7.71
C THR A 143 -3.73 11.05 7.88
N MET A 144 -3.36 9.78 7.95
CA MET A 144 -4.28 8.63 8.09
C MET A 144 -3.86 7.73 9.27
N PRO A 145 -3.75 8.29 10.51
CA PRO A 145 -3.19 7.56 11.64
C PRO A 145 -3.97 6.29 11.92
N MET A 146 -3.26 5.21 12.18
CA MET A 146 -3.77 3.86 12.43
C MET A 146 -4.49 3.22 11.22
N VAL A 147 -4.15 3.65 9.99
CA VAL A 147 -4.53 2.95 8.77
C VAL A 147 -3.25 2.50 8.03
N HIS A 148 -2.41 1.54 8.52
CA HIS A 148 -2.75 0.88 9.81
C HIS A 148 -1.78 1.23 10.96
N TRP A 149 -0.72 1.99 10.74
CA TRP A 149 0.25 2.47 11.74
C TRP A 149 0.06 3.96 12.07
N PRO A 150 0.66 4.46 13.18
CA PRO A 150 0.38 5.82 13.69
C PRO A 150 0.89 6.95 12.81
N GLU A 151 1.94 6.74 12.02
CA GLU A 151 2.57 7.73 11.16
C GLU A 151 1.95 7.81 9.76
N VAL A 152 1.10 6.86 9.39
CA VAL A 152 0.60 6.71 8.02
C VAL A 152 0.01 8.00 7.48
N THR A 153 0.42 8.34 6.27
CA THR A 153 -0.13 9.40 5.44
C THR A 153 -0.60 8.84 4.09
N CYS A 154 -1.48 9.54 3.43
CA CYS A 154 -1.77 9.36 2.01
C CYS A 154 -1.33 10.62 1.27
N THR A 155 -0.83 10.46 0.07
CA THR A 155 -0.44 11.58 -0.78
C THR A 155 -1.40 11.69 -1.95
N TYR A 156 -2.03 12.86 -2.12
CA TYR A 156 -2.92 13.13 -3.26
C TYR A 156 -2.20 13.99 -4.30
N GLU A 157 -2.12 13.51 -5.52
CA GLU A 157 -1.59 14.26 -6.66
C GLU A 157 -2.73 14.92 -7.42
N LYS A 158 -2.71 16.27 -7.46
CA LYS A 158 -3.86 17.11 -7.88
C LYS A 158 -4.13 17.06 -9.38
N SER A 159 -3.10 16.99 -10.22
CA SER A 159 -3.25 17.13 -11.67
C SER A 159 -3.88 15.92 -12.35
N THR A 160 -3.60 14.72 -11.83
CA THR A 160 -4.13 13.46 -12.35
C THR A 160 -5.25 12.87 -11.49
N GLY A 161 -5.48 13.42 -10.31
CA GLY A 161 -6.44 12.89 -9.35
C GLY A 161 -6.00 11.54 -8.76
N THR A 162 -4.72 11.35 -8.52
CA THR A 162 -4.16 10.10 -8.00
C THR A 162 -3.99 10.18 -6.49
N LEU A 163 -4.58 9.23 -5.76
CA LEU A 163 -4.36 9.01 -4.34
C LEU A 163 -3.37 7.87 -4.14
N PHE A 164 -2.18 8.16 -3.65
CA PHE A 164 -1.22 7.17 -3.14
C PHE A 164 -1.63 6.86 -1.70
N SER A 165 -2.19 5.68 -1.50
CA SER A 165 -3.02 5.38 -0.32
C SER A 165 -2.30 4.62 0.78
N ALA A 166 -0.98 4.50 0.72
CA ALA A 166 -0.23 3.56 1.54
C ALA A 166 -0.83 2.14 1.40
N ASP A 167 -0.97 1.40 2.47
CA ASP A 167 -1.53 0.05 2.48
C ASP A 167 -3.03 -0.04 2.23
N ALA A 168 -3.73 1.06 2.45
CA ALA A 168 -5.17 1.07 2.21
C ALA A 168 -5.48 0.72 0.74
N PHE A 169 -6.50 -0.12 0.55
CA PHE A 169 -6.95 -0.62 -0.75
C PHE A 169 -6.00 -1.63 -1.43
N GLY A 170 -4.99 -2.13 -0.69
CA GLY A 170 -4.07 -3.16 -1.13
C GLY A 170 -4.65 -4.57 -1.12
N THR A 171 -3.89 -5.50 -1.71
CA THR A 171 -4.21 -6.93 -1.75
C THR A 171 -2.97 -7.78 -1.56
N PHE A 172 -3.10 -8.99 -1.03
CA PHE A 172 -2.10 -10.02 -1.25
C PHE A 172 -2.14 -10.51 -2.71
N GLY A 173 -1.11 -11.24 -3.11
CA GLY A 173 -0.94 -11.74 -4.46
C GLY A 173 -0.09 -10.82 -5.34
N THR A 174 0.61 -11.44 -6.29
CA THR A 174 1.47 -10.75 -7.25
C THR A 174 0.66 -10.15 -8.39
N ILE A 175 1.23 -9.14 -9.03
CA ILE A 175 0.69 -8.52 -10.24
C ILE A 175 1.35 -9.18 -11.46
N ASN A 176 0.59 -9.91 -12.25
CA ASN A 176 1.09 -10.69 -13.39
C ASN A 176 1.32 -9.82 -14.65
N GLY A 177 2.10 -8.74 -14.52
CA GLY A 177 2.41 -7.83 -15.62
C GLY A 177 1.33 -6.77 -15.90
N ASN A 178 0.10 -6.96 -15.46
CA ASN A 178 -1.00 -6.00 -15.57
C ASN A 178 -1.12 -5.25 -14.23
N ILE A 179 -0.62 -4.03 -14.17
CA ILE A 179 -0.61 -3.24 -12.93
C ILE A 179 -1.99 -2.65 -12.55
N PHE A 180 -3.01 -2.79 -13.39
CA PHE A 180 -4.31 -2.19 -13.17
C PHE A 180 -5.40 -3.24 -12.92
N ALA A 181 -6.29 -2.96 -11.97
CA ALA A 181 -7.38 -3.85 -11.59
C ALA A 181 -8.36 -4.16 -12.75
N ASP A 182 -8.58 -3.20 -13.65
CA ASP A 182 -9.46 -3.35 -14.83
C ASP A 182 -8.85 -4.21 -15.96
N GLN A 183 -7.59 -4.57 -15.87
CA GLN A 183 -6.91 -5.43 -16.84
C GLN A 183 -6.99 -6.92 -16.48
N THR A 184 -7.61 -7.25 -15.37
CA THR A 184 -7.80 -8.63 -14.89
C THR A 184 -9.25 -8.84 -14.46
N ASP A 185 -9.69 -10.10 -14.37
CA ASP A 185 -10.91 -10.41 -13.62
C ASP A 185 -10.60 -10.29 -12.12
N PHE A 186 -10.70 -9.06 -11.60
CA PHE A 186 -10.35 -8.76 -10.23
C PHE A 186 -11.16 -9.60 -9.23
N VAL A 187 -12.45 -9.76 -9.47
CA VAL A 187 -13.32 -10.52 -8.57
C VAL A 187 -12.88 -11.98 -8.46
N ALA A 188 -12.58 -12.61 -9.58
CA ALA A 188 -12.13 -14.00 -9.58
C ALA A 188 -10.70 -14.19 -9.05
N THR A 189 -9.84 -13.16 -9.23
CA THR A 189 -8.40 -13.31 -8.97
C THR A 189 -7.98 -12.73 -7.61
N TYR A 190 -8.52 -11.57 -7.22
CA TYR A 190 -7.99 -10.79 -6.11
C TYR A 190 -9.00 -10.46 -5.00
N GLU A 191 -10.32 -10.60 -5.20
CA GLU A 191 -11.29 -10.16 -4.18
C GLU A 191 -11.10 -10.88 -2.84
N ASP A 192 -10.87 -12.19 -2.85
CA ASP A 192 -10.62 -12.95 -1.62
C ASP A 192 -9.28 -12.55 -0.98
N GLU A 193 -8.26 -12.28 -1.77
CA GLU A 193 -6.97 -11.80 -1.29
C GLU A 193 -7.06 -10.35 -0.76
N ALA A 194 -7.85 -9.49 -1.38
CA ALA A 194 -8.13 -8.14 -0.88
C ALA A 194 -8.89 -8.17 0.46
N ARG A 195 -9.90 -9.04 0.57
CA ARG A 195 -10.65 -9.24 1.82
C ARG A 195 -9.76 -9.78 2.92
N ARG A 196 -8.90 -10.74 2.60
CA ARG A 196 -7.94 -11.33 3.53
C ARG A 196 -6.89 -10.31 3.96
N TYR A 197 -6.37 -9.51 3.04
CA TYR A 197 -5.46 -8.40 3.31
C TYR A 197 -6.12 -7.39 4.26
N TYR A 198 -7.29 -6.85 3.88
CA TYR A 198 -8.02 -5.91 4.72
C TYR A 198 -8.24 -6.45 6.14
N THR A 199 -8.74 -7.69 6.27
CA THR A 199 -9.10 -8.27 7.56
C THR A 199 -7.89 -8.41 8.50
N ASN A 200 -6.73 -8.78 7.97
CA ASN A 200 -5.54 -9.04 8.75
C ASN A 200 -4.72 -7.77 9.03
N ILE A 201 -4.63 -6.86 8.07
CA ILE A 201 -3.75 -5.68 8.15
C ILE A 201 -4.52 -4.48 8.72
N VAL A 202 -5.68 -4.18 8.21
CA VAL A 202 -6.42 -2.93 8.49
C VAL A 202 -7.66 -3.15 9.34
N GLY A 203 -8.24 -4.35 9.34
CA GLY A 203 -9.58 -4.65 9.85
C GLY A 203 -9.82 -4.31 11.32
N LYS A 204 -8.78 -4.31 12.15
CA LYS A 204 -8.84 -3.88 13.55
C LYS A 204 -9.24 -2.40 13.69
N TYR A 205 -8.97 -1.59 12.69
CA TYR A 205 -9.06 -0.13 12.72
C TYR A 205 -10.23 0.42 11.90
N GLY A 206 -11.35 -0.28 11.83
CA GLY A 206 -12.53 0.13 11.06
C GLY A 206 -12.96 1.59 11.24
N PRO A 207 -13.10 2.12 12.48
CA PRO A 207 -13.44 3.53 12.67
C PRO A 207 -12.43 4.50 12.09
N GLN A 208 -11.12 4.17 12.16
CA GLN A 208 -10.05 4.97 11.57
C GLN A 208 -10.11 4.96 10.04
N VAL A 209 -10.40 3.80 9.45
CA VAL A 209 -10.62 3.65 8.00
C VAL A 209 -11.79 4.52 7.54
N GLN A 210 -12.93 4.48 8.24
CA GLN A 210 -14.07 5.33 7.91
C GLN A 210 -13.76 6.82 8.03
N ASN A 211 -12.97 7.21 9.03
CA ASN A 211 -12.50 8.60 9.18
C ASN A 211 -11.56 8.99 8.02
N ALA A 212 -10.63 8.12 7.64
CA ALA A 212 -9.72 8.33 6.52
C ALA A 212 -10.48 8.53 5.20
N ILE A 213 -11.43 7.64 4.88
CA ILE A 213 -12.27 7.76 3.67
C ILE A 213 -13.07 9.06 3.69
N ARG A 214 -13.67 9.42 4.84
CA ARG A 214 -14.43 10.67 4.98
C ARG A 214 -13.55 11.90 4.74
N LYS A 215 -12.30 11.88 5.22
CA LYS A 215 -11.35 12.98 5.04
C LYS A 215 -11.07 13.27 3.57
N VAL A 216 -10.93 12.23 2.75
CA VAL A 216 -10.64 12.37 1.32
C VAL A 216 -11.88 12.36 0.42
N SER A 217 -13.09 12.24 0.98
CA SER A 217 -14.33 12.15 0.19
C SER A 217 -14.65 13.40 -0.63
N GLY A 218 -14.06 14.56 -0.30
CA GLY A 218 -14.19 15.79 -1.07
C GLY A 218 -13.20 15.92 -2.23
N LEU A 219 -12.29 14.97 -2.42
CA LEU A 219 -11.29 14.98 -3.49
C LEU A 219 -11.84 14.29 -4.75
N GLU A 220 -11.45 14.79 -5.92
CA GLU A 220 -11.73 14.13 -7.20
C GLU A 220 -10.73 12.99 -7.43
N ILE A 221 -10.97 11.83 -6.77
CA ILE A 221 -10.09 10.67 -6.87
C ILE A 221 -10.41 9.92 -8.16
N LYS A 222 -9.50 9.99 -9.13
CA LYS A 222 -9.57 9.25 -10.40
C LYS A 222 -8.79 7.94 -10.36
N ARG A 223 -7.81 7.82 -9.45
CA ARG A 223 -6.97 6.63 -9.26
C ARG A 223 -6.64 6.46 -7.79
N ILE A 224 -6.56 5.20 -7.39
CA ILE A 224 -5.99 4.82 -6.10
C ILE A 224 -4.79 3.93 -6.38
N ALA A 225 -3.64 4.28 -5.83
CA ALA A 225 -2.36 3.63 -6.02
C ALA A 225 -1.84 3.10 -4.66
N PRO A 226 -2.20 1.84 -4.30
CA PRO A 226 -1.81 1.23 -3.04
C PRO A 226 -0.38 0.68 -3.08
N LEU A 227 0.18 0.35 -1.91
CA LEU A 227 1.52 -0.24 -1.79
C LEU A 227 1.57 -1.74 -2.12
N HIS A 228 0.41 -2.41 -2.18
CA HIS A 228 0.29 -3.81 -2.61
C HIS A 228 -0.87 -4.00 -3.58
N GLY A 229 -0.71 -4.96 -4.50
CA GLY A 229 -1.76 -5.32 -5.44
C GLY A 229 -1.97 -4.31 -6.57
N PRO A 230 -3.06 -4.41 -7.30
CA PRO A 230 -3.31 -3.62 -8.50
C PRO A 230 -3.73 -2.18 -8.20
N ILE A 231 -3.47 -1.30 -9.17
CA ILE A 231 -3.89 0.11 -9.18
C ILE A 231 -5.34 0.20 -9.67
N TRP A 232 -6.16 0.97 -8.97
CA TRP A 232 -7.55 1.26 -9.31
C TRP A 232 -7.60 2.54 -10.15
N ARG A 233 -8.12 2.49 -11.38
CA ARG A 233 -8.05 3.65 -12.28
C ARG A 233 -9.32 3.98 -13.05
N THR A 234 -10.31 3.10 -13.07
CA THR A 234 -11.60 3.41 -13.69
C THR A 234 -12.61 3.79 -12.62
N PRO A 235 -13.65 4.60 -12.94
CA PRO A 235 -14.70 4.94 -11.97
C PRO A 235 -15.27 3.70 -11.27
N GLU A 236 -15.53 2.65 -12.05
CA GLU A 236 -16.13 1.40 -11.56
C GLU A 236 -15.22 0.68 -10.57
N THR A 237 -13.90 0.60 -10.85
CA THR A 237 -12.96 -0.10 -9.97
C THR A 237 -12.65 0.72 -8.72
N VAL A 238 -12.57 2.04 -8.82
CA VAL A 238 -12.40 2.94 -7.65
C VAL A 238 -13.63 2.87 -6.74
N GLU A 239 -14.83 2.98 -7.30
CA GLU A 239 -16.08 2.86 -6.54
C GLU A 239 -16.19 1.48 -5.87
N TYR A 240 -15.84 0.42 -6.60
CA TYR A 240 -15.88 -0.95 -6.10
C TYR A 240 -15.04 -1.11 -4.82
N ILE A 241 -13.77 -0.73 -4.85
CA ILE A 241 -12.89 -0.93 -3.69
C ILE A 241 -13.24 0.00 -2.52
N LEU A 242 -13.65 1.23 -2.79
CA LEU A 242 -14.16 2.15 -1.77
C LEU A 242 -15.40 1.59 -1.07
N HIS A 243 -16.35 1.02 -1.84
CA HIS A 243 -17.54 0.38 -1.29
C HIS A 243 -17.18 -0.83 -0.41
N LYS A 244 -16.21 -1.67 -0.84
CA LYS A 244 -15.73 -2.80 -0.04
C LYS A 244 -15.11 -2.32 1.28
N TYR A 245 -14.24 -1.32 1.25
CA TYR A 245 -13.61 -0.77 2.45
C TYR A 245 -14.63 -0.14 3.40
N LEU A 246 -15.62 0.60 2.89
CA LEU A 246 -16.72 1.14 3.70
C LEU A 246 -17.54 0.02 4.37
N HIS A 247 -17.82 -1.04 3.62
CA HIS A 247 -18.56 -2.19 4.14
C HIS A 247 -17.76 -2.95 5.21
N TRP A 248 -16.52 -3.32 4.90
CA TRP A 248 -15.66 -4.08 5.83
C TRP A 248 -15.35 -3.29 7.10
N SER A 249 -15.11 -1.98 6.98
CA SER A 249 -14.83 -1.11 8.13
C SER A 249 -16.04 -0.82 9.03
N SER A 250 -17.25 -1.13 8.59
CA SER A 250 -18.45 -1.06 9.41
C SER A 250 -18.66 -2.29 10.29
N TYR A 251 -17.81 -3.33 10.14
CA TYR A 251 -17.96 -4.62 10.78
C TYR A 251 -19.29 -5.34 10.46
N THR A 252 -19.90 -4.97 9.34
CA THR A 252 -21.11 -5.63 8.86
C THR A 252 -20.72 -6.90 8.08
N ALA A 253 -21.35 -8.02 8.43
CA ALA A 253 -21.07 -9.27 7.74
C ALA A 253 -21.56 -9.23 6.29
N GLU A 254 -20.72 -9.68 5.34
CA GLU A 254 -21.11 -9.79 3.91
C GLU A 254 -22.18 -10.86 3.67
N LYS A 255 -22.17 -11.91 4.49
CA LYS A 255 -23.09 -13.04 4.39
C LYS A 255 -23.58 -13.46 5.77
N LYS A 256 -24.83 -13.89 5.87
CA LYS A 256 -25.32 -14.57 7.07
C LYS A 256 -24.61 -15.90 7.21
N GLY A 257 -24.04 -16.16 8.38
CA GLY A 257 -23.30 -17.39 8.63
C GLY A 257 -22.91 -17.55 10.09
N VAL A 258 -22.31 -18.69 10.39
CA VAL A 258 -21.76 -19.01 11.71
C VAL A 258 -20.32 -19.46 11.52
N VAL A 259 -19.39 -18.84 12.26
CA VAL A 259 -18.00 -19.30 12.35
C VAL A 259 -17.86 -20.16 13.59
N ILE A 260 -17.33 -21.37 13.43
CA ILE A 260 -17.02 -22.28 14.53
C ILE A 260 -15.50 -22.29 14.69
N ALA A 261 -14.99 -21.54 15.67
CA ALA A 261 -13.58 -21.57 16.04
C ALA A 261 -13.36 -22.64 17.13
N PHE A 262 -12.36 -23.50 16.93
CA PHE A 262 -12.01 -24.54 17.90
C PHE A 262 -10.51 -24.83 17.94
N GLY A 263 -10.02 -25.29 19.09
CA GLY A 263 -8.72 -25.93 19.24
C GLY A 263 -8.92 -27.40 19.61
N SER A 264 -8.11 -28.32 19.09
CA SER A 264 -8.21 -29.75 19.38
C SER A 264 -6.86 -30.42 19.39
N MET A 265 -6.51 -31.07 20.51
CA MET A 265 -5.26 -31.83 20.65
C MET A 265 -5.38 -33.26 20.07
N TYR A 266 -6.42 -33.97 20.43
CA TYR A 266 -6.65 -35.40 20.10
C TYR A 266 -7.84 -35.63 19.14
N GLY A 267 -8.39 -34.57 18.57
CA GLY A 267 -9.48 -34.66 17.59
C GLY A 267 -10.90 -34.59 18.14
N ASN A 268 -11.16 -34.86 19.42
CA ASN A 268 -12.52 -34.92 19.98
C ASN A 268 -13.32 -33.60 19.77
N THR A 269 -12.69 -32.46 20.11
CA THR A 269 -13.33 -31.12 19.90
C THR A 269 -13.54 -30.82 18.41
N ARG A 270 -12.59 -31.22 17.55
CA ARG A 270 -12.72 -31.10 16.09
C ARG A 270 -13.96 -31.91 15.61
N ASP A 271 -14.15 -33.12 16.08
CA ASP A 271 -15.25 -34.00 15.64
C ASP A 271 -16.60 -33.40 16.03
N ILE A 272 -16.69 -32.81 17.23
CA ILE A 272 -17.91 -32.10 17.70
C ILE A 272 -18.13 -30.85 16.83
N ALA A 273 -17.08 -30.04 16.56
CA ALA A 273 -17.20 -28.86 15.72
C ALA A 273 -17.67 -29.20 14.30
N GLN A 274 -17.16 -30.29 13.71
CA GLN A 274 -17.58 -30.77 12.41
C GLN A 274 -19.05 -31.28 12.40
N GLN A 275 -19.48 -31.96 13.45
CA GLN A 275 -20.88 -32.39 13.59
C GLN A 275 -21.83 -31.19 13.68
N LEU A 276 -21.46 -30.17 14.47
CA LEU A 276 -22.22 -28.93 14.57
C LEU A 276 -22.30 -28.20 13.22
N ALA A 277 -21.17 -28.09 12.49
CA ALA A 277 -21.15 -27.50 11.16
C ALA A 277 -22.10 -28.23 10.18
N LYS A 278 -22.11 -29.59 10.19
CA LYS A 278 -23.03 -30.39 9.37
C LYS A 278 -24.50 -30.18 9.74
N GLN A 279 -24.83 -29.92 11.00
CA GLN A 279 -26.19 -29.60 11.40
C GLN A 279 -26.61 -28.21 10.96
N LEU A 280 -25.74 -27.22 11.10
CA LEU A 280 -26.02 -25.84 10.72
C LEU A 280 -26.14 -25.68 9.20
N SER A 281 -25.37 -26.42 8.41
CA SER A 281 -25.41 -26.37 6.94
C SER A 281 -26.71 -26.96 6.34
N LYS A 282 -27.56 -27.62 7.13
CA LYS A 282 -28.84 -28.15 6.69
C LYS A 282 -29.99 -27.13 6.82
N ARG A 283 -29.75 -25.96 7.37
CA ARG A 283 -30.73 -24.90 7.58
C ARG A 283 -30.52 -23.77 6.58
#